data_53d1237bbfd71ff7da9c94770edc57b5
#
_entry.id   53d1237bbfd71ff7da9c94770edc57b5
#
_cell.length_a   1.000
_cell.length_b   1.000
_cell.length_c   1.000
_cell.angle_alpha   90.00
_cell.angle_beta   90.00
_cell.angle_gamma   90.00
#
_symmetry.space_group_name_H-M   'P 1'
#
loop_
_entity.id
_entity.type
_entity.pdbx_description
1 polymer ?
#
loop_
_entity_poly.entity_id
_entity_poly.type
_entity_poly.pdbx_seq_one_letter_code
_entity_poly.pdbx_strand_id
1 'polypeptide(L)'
;MAKLSVTDVPVKGKRVLVRVDFNVPLDENLNISDESRILGALPTIKYLVENGAKTILCSHLGRPKGKVVPEMSLAPVAKRLAELLPNVKVAFASDSVGEDAKTKAEQLGEGEVLLLENLRFSKEEEKNDPEFAKALASLADVFVSDAFGTVHRAHASTEGVAHYLPAVCGFLIEKELSVMGGALANPARPFVSILGGKKVGDKIGVIRNLLDKCDTLLIGGAMSYTFFKAMGLNICLLYTSPSPRDSTSS
;
A
#
# COMPACT_ATOMS: atom_id res chain seq x y z
N MET A 1 -1.96 18.10 12.73
CA MET A 1 -1.01 18.56 11.69
C MET A 1 -1.44 17.96 10.36
N ALA A 2 -1.57 18.79 9.32
CA ALA A 2 -1.76 18.30 7.96
C ALA A 2 -0.52 17.47 7.56
N LYS A 3 -0.73 16.33 6.89
CA LYS A 3 0.35 15.53 6.34
C LYS A 3 0.84 16.20 5.06
N LEU A 4 2.15 16.21 4.83
CA LEU A 4 2.73 16.75 3.60
C LEU A 4 2.34 15.86 2.41
N SER A 5 1.97 16.51 1.31
CA SER A 5 1.66 15.90 0.01
C SER A 5 2.86 15.98 -0.93
N VAL A 6 2.85 15.19 -1.98
CA VAL A 6 3.84 15.24 -3.05
C VAL A 6 3.95 16.62 -3.71
N THR A 7 2.89 17.44 -3.63
CA THR A 7 2.87 18.82 -4.13
C THR A 7 3.60 19.82 -3.23
N ASP A 8 3.86 19.48 -1.97
CA ASP A 8 4.47 20.35 -0.99
C ASP A 8 6.01 20.31 -1.00
N VAL A 9 6.59 19.44 -1.86
CA VAL A 9 8.05 19.25 -1.92
C VAL A 9 8.57 19.45 -3.35
N PRO A 10 9.77 20.05 -3.53
CA PRO A 10 10.37 20.17 -4.84
C PRO A 10 10.85 18.80 -5.33
N VAL A 11 10.36 18.38 -6.50
CA VAL A 11 10.65 17.05 -7.09
C VAL A 11 11.52 17.12 -8.36
N LYS A 12 11.62 18.29 -9.00
CA LYS A 12 12.36 18.47 -10.26
C LYS A 12 13.82 18.06 -10.11
N GLY A 13 14.28 17.20 -11.00
CA GLY A 13 15.63 16.67 -11.02
C GLY A 13 15.99 15.70 -9.87
N LYS A 14 15.08 15.52 -8.89
CA LYS A 14 15.30 14.61 -7.77
C LYS A 14 14.89 13.18 -8.10
N ARG A 15 15.58 12.24 -7.51
CA ARG A 15 15.17 10.84 -7.49
C ARG A 15 14.08 10.68 -6.42
N VAL A 16 12.91 10.24 -6.84
CA VAL A 16 11.74 10.10 -5.98
C VAL A 16 11.35 8.64 -5.90
N LEU A 17 11.52 8.03 -4.74
CA LEU A 17 11.07 6.66 -4.47
C LEU A 17 9.58 6.69 -4.12
N VAL A 18 8.76 6.03 -4.92
CA VAL A 18 7.31 5.96 -4.72
C VAL A 18 6.91 4.54 -4.35
N ARG A 19 6.33 4.36 -3.16
CA ARG A 19 5.73 3.08 -2.78
C ARG A 19 4.31 3.01 -3.32
N VAL A 20 4.13 2.23 -4.36
CA VAL A 20 2.83 1.97 -5.02
C VAL A 20 2.30 0.58 -4.67
N ASP A 21 1.01 0.34 -4.85
CA ASP A 21 0.41 -0.98 -4.68
C ASP A 21 0.08 -1.62 -6.04
N PHE A 22 1.05 -2.32 -6.61
CA PHE A 22 0.91 -3.09 -7.85
C PHE A 22 0.69 -4.59 -7.61
N ASN A 23 0.12 -4.93 -6.45
CA ASN A 23 -0.30 -6.30 -6.17
C ASN A 23 -1.57 -6.65 -6.93
N VAL A 24 -1.44 -6.70 -8.25
CA VAL A 24 -2.52 -6.99 -9.21
C VAL A 24 -2.76 -8.50 -9.32
N PRO A 25 -3.98 -8.95 -9.60
CA PRO A 25 -4.23 -10.34 -9.92
C PRO A 25 -3.71 -10.65 -11.33
N LEU A 26 -3.09 -11.82 -11.47
CA LEU A 26 -2.63 -12.37 -12.74
C LEU A 26 -3.49 -13.59 -13.11
N ASP A 27 -3.71 -13.79 -14.41
CA ASP A 27 -4.32 -15.00 -14.95
C ASP A 27 -3.31 -16.16 -15.05
N GLU A 28 -3.75 -17.31 -15.55
CA GLU A 28 -2.91 -18.51 -15.73
C GLU A 28 -1.75 -18.30 -16.73
N ASN A 29 -1.86 -17.28 -17.60
CA ASN A 29 -0.84 -16.91 -18.57
C ASN A 29 0.03 -15.72 -18.09
N LEU A 30 -0.06 -15.37 -16.80
CA LEU A 30 0.63 -14.23 -16.18
C LEU A 30 0.24 -12.85 -16.76
N ASN A 31 -0.93 -12.74 -17.40
CA ASN A 31 -1.46 -11.45 -17.79
C ASN A 31 -2.23 -10.80 -16.63
N ILE A 32 -2.19 -9.48 -16.59
CA ILE A 32 -2.92 -8.70 -15.58
C ILE A 32 -4.42 -8.81 -15.88
N SER A 33 -5.20 -9.38 -14.95
CA SER A 33 -6.64 -9.54 -15.08
C SER A 33 -7.44 -8.34 -14.53
N ASP A 34 -6.84 -7.56 -13.63
CA ASP A 34 -7.39 -6.29 -13.12
C ASP A 34 -6.26 -5.29 -12.91
N GLU A 35 -6.34 -4.16 -13.59
CA GLU A 35 -5.33 -3.09 -13.54
C GLU A 35 -5.72 -1.90 -12.65
N SER A 36 -6.82 -1.98 -11.91
CA SER A 36 -7.37 -0.88 -11.11
C SER A 36 -6.31 -0.26 -10.16
N ARG A 37 -5.41 -1.08 -9.62
CA ARG A 37 -4.33 -0.61 -8.74
C ARG A 37 -3.26 0.18 -9.48
N ILE A 38 -2.94 -0.20 -10.72
CA ILE A 38 -1.99 0.54 -11.56
C ILE A 38 -2.60 1.90 -11.91
N LEU A 39 -3.86 1.89 -12.35
CA LEU A 39 -4.60 3.11 -12.70
C LEU A 39 -4.72 4.05 -11.49
N GLY A 40 -4.91 3.51 -10.28
CA GLY A 40 -4.98 4.30 -9.06
C GLY A 40 -3.68 5.04 -8.71
N ALA A 41 -2.51 4.51 -9.09
CA ALA A 41 -1.22 5.14 -8.87
C ALA A 41 -0.81 6.13 -9.97
N LEU A 42 -1.44 6.06 -11.16
CA LEU A 42 -1.08 6.91 -12.30
C LEU A 42 -1.13 8.42 -12.00
N PRO A 43 -2.09 8.98 -11.26
CA PRO A 43 -2.09 10.41 -10.97
C PRO A 43 -0.79 10.89 -10.32
N THR A 44 -0.29 10.17 -9.31
CA THR A 44 0.97 10.49 -8.64
C THR A 44 2.17 10.33 -9.58
N ILE A 45 2.19 9.25 -10.36
CA ILE A 45 3.28 8.97 -11.31
C ILE A 45 3.33 10.06 -12.39
N LYS A 46 2.19 10.42 -12.99
CA LYS A 46 2.10 11.47 -14.02
C LYS A 46 2.55 12.82 -13.47
N TYR A 47 2.07 13.19 -12.28
CA TYR A 47 2.51 14.43 -11.63
C TYR A 47 4.04 14.48 -11.48
N LEU A 48 4.68 13.42 -11.02
CA LEU A 48 6.12 13.36 -10.85
C LEU A 48 6.86 13.48 -12.20
N VAL A 49 6.41 12.75 -13.20
CA VAL A 49 6.96 12.78 -14.57
C VAL A 49 6.84 14.17 -15.17
N GLU A 50 5.67 14.78 -15.13
CA GLU A 50 5.38 16.12 -15.68
C GLU A 50 6.18 17.22 -14.97
N ASN A 51 6.52 17.01 -13.69
CA ASN A 51 7.36 17.95 -12.93
C ASN A 51 8.85 17.61 -12.97
N GLY A 52 9.29 16.74 -13.89
CA GLY A 52 10.70 16.44 -14.13
C GLY A 52 11.38 15.66 -13.03
N ALA A 53 10.64 14.88 -12.23
CA ALA A 53 11.22 13.97 -11.26
C ALA A 53 11.84 12.74 -11.96
N LYS A 54 12.86 12.15 -11.36
CA LYS A 54 13.40 10.83 -11.69
C LYS A 54 12.65 9.82 -10.83
N THR A 55 11.61 9.18 -11.39
CA THR A 55 10.63 8.43 -10.60
C THR A 55 11.02 6.97 -10.45
N ILE A 56 11.24 6.51 -9.22
CA ILE A 56 11.58 5.13 -8.89
C ILE A 56 10.38 4.50 -8.18
N LEU A 57 9.76 3.51 -8.80
CA LEU A 57 8.59 2.82 -8.26
C LEU A 57 9.02 1.54 -7.56
N CYS A 58 8.49 1.30 -6.38
CA CYS A 58 8.66 0.04 -5.67
C CYS A 58 7.32 -0.53 -5.21
N SER A 59 7.15 -1.83 -5.35
CA SER A 59 5.93 -2.53 -4.98
C SER A 59 6.19 -3.98 -4.60
N HIS A 60 5.14 -4.65 -4.14
CA HIS A 60 5.11 -6.10 -3.96
C HIS A 60 4.08 -6.74 -4.90
N LEU A 61 4.26 -8.02 -5.19
CA LEU A 61 3.30 -8.87 -5.88
C LEU A 61 3.23 -10.22 -5.19
N GLY A 62 2.04 -10.64 -4.77
CA GLY A 62 1.82 -11.93 -4.12
C GLY A 62 2.53 -12.10 -2.77
N ARG A 63 2.83 -13.35 -2.45
CA ARG A 63 3.49 -13.76 -1.19
C ARG A 63 4.63 -14.75 -1.44
N PRO A 64 5.74 -14.35 -2.03
CA PRO A 64 6.87 -15.24 -2.38
C PRO A 64 7.69 -15.70 -1.16
N LYS A 65 7.42 -15.16 0.03
CA LYS A 65 8.07 -15.54 1.30
C LYS A 65 9.61 -15.39 1.28
N GLY A 66 10.09 -14.31 0.67
CA GLY A 66 11.53 -14.02 0.61
C GLY A 66 12.31 -14.93 -0.34
N LYS A 67 11.68 -15.39 -1.41
CA LYS A 67 12.30 -16.16 -2.48
C LYS A 67 11.98 -15.51 -3.82
N VAL A 68 12.89 -15.65 -4.77
CA VAL A 68 12.60 -15.26 -6.16
C VAL A 68 11.65 -16.29 -6.77
N VAL A 69 10.46 -15.84 -7.16
CA VAL A 69 9.42 -16.63 -7.80
C VAL A 69 9.08 -15.95 -9.13
N PRO A 70 9.51 -16.49 -10.28
CA PRO A 70 9.37 -15.83 -11.58
C PRO A 70 7.92 -15.40 -11.91
N GLU A 71 6.93 -16.19 -11.51
CA GLU A 71 5.51 -15.91 -11.72
C GLU A 71 5.01 -14.71 -10.90
N MET A 72 5.80 -14.26 -9.92
CA MET A 72 5.52 -13.09 -9.09
C MET A 72 6.44 -11.91 -9.41
N SER A 73 7.11 -11.93 -10.58
CA SER A 73 7.89 -10.78 -11.05
C SER A 73 6.98 -9.62 -11.43
N LEU A 74 7.47 -8.39 -11.19
CA LEU A 74 6.80 -7.17 -11.62
C LEU A 74 7.05 -6.80 -13.08
N ALA A 75 7.79 -7.62 -13.85
CA ALA A 75 8.05 -7.39 -15.27
C ALA A 75 6.77 -7.20 -16.12
N PRO A 76 5.68 -8.00 -15.96
CA PRO A 76 4.42 -7.76 -16.67
C PRO A 76 3.80 -6.39 -16.32
N VAL A 77 3.94 -5.95 -15.08
CA VAL A 77 3.46 -4.63 -14.64
C VAL A 77 4.29 -3.51 -15.26
N ALA A 78 5.61 -3.66 -15.37
CA ALA A 78 6.46 -2.69 -16.05
C ALA A 78 6.08 -2.53 -17.52
N LYS A 79 5.79 -3.63 -18.23
CA LYS A 79 5.29 -3.59 -19.62
C LYS A 79 3.98 -2.85 -19.70
N ARG A 80 3.01 -3.17 -18.85
CA ARG A 80 1.71 -2.50 -18.83
C ARG A 80 1.82 -1.00 -18.51
N LEU A 81 2.71 -0.65 -17.59
CA LEU A 81 2.96 0.74 -17.23
C LEU A 81 3.53 1.54 -18.42
N ALA A 82 4.43 0.95 -19.21
CA ALA A 82 4.95 1.57 -20.42
C ALA A 82 3.84 1.82 -21.48
N GLU A 83 2.87 0.92 -21.60
CA GLU A 83 1.71 1.11 -22.48
C GLU A 83 0.79 2.25 -22.01
N LEU A 84 0.63 2.41 -20.69
CA LEU A 84 -0.18 3.46 -20.08
C LEU A 84 0.51 4.84 -20.06
N LEU A 85 1.82 4.86 -20.29
CA LEU A 85 2.67 6.06 -20.31
C LEU A 85 3.47 6.12 -21.64
N PRO A 86 2.80 6.23 -22.81
CA PRO A 86 3.44 6.02 -24.11
C PRO A 86 4.55 7.02 -24.45
N ASN A 87 4.57 8.19 -23.80
CA ASN A 87 5.59 9.23 -24.01
C ASN A 87 6.67 9.26 -22.92
N VAL A 88 6.70 8.24 -22.05
CA VAL A 88 7.62 8.16 -20.93
C VAL A 88 8.47 6.92 -21.09
N LYS A 89 9.79 7.08 -20.92
CA LYS A 89 10.67 5.93 -20.86
C LYS A 89 10.49 5.21 -19.51
N VAL A 90 9.97 3.99 -19.57
CA VAL A 90 9.78 3.11 -18.41
C VAL A 90 10.82 2.01 -18.46
N ALA A 91 11.71 1.99 -17.46
CA ALA A 91 12.71 0.94 -17.27
C ALA A 91 12.27 -0.03 -16.16
N PHE A 92 12.80 -1.24 -16.20
CA PHE A 92 12.58 -2.25 -15.18
C PHE A 92 13.93 -2.75 -14.63
N ALA A 93 14.07 -2.80 -13.30
CA ALA A 93 15.24 -3.39 -12.65
C ALA A 93 14.96 -4.84 -12.25
N SER A 94 15.93 -5.72 -12.46
CA SER A 94 15.84 -7.15 -12.14
C SER A 94 16.01 -7.47 -10.65
N ASP A 95 16.28 -6.46 -9.85
CA ASP A 95 16.39 -6.52 -8.39
C ASP A 95 15.76 -5.29 -7.73
N SER A 96 15.70 -5.26 -6.40
CA SER A 96 15.08 -4.16 -5.65
C SER A 96 16.09 -3.20 -5.01
N VAL A 97 17.29 -3.68 -4.66
CA VAL A 97 18.37 -2.89 -3.99
C VAL A 97 19.76 -3.33 -4.44
N GLY A 98 19.85 -4.19 -5.44
CA GLY A 98 21.11 -4.73 -5.99
C GLY A 98 21.77 -3.76 -6.97
N GLU A 99 22.73 -4.29 -7.71
CA GLU A 99 23.55 -3.50 -8.65
C GLU A 99 22.73 -2.99 -9.85
N ASP A 100 21.75 -3.78 -10.33
CA ASP A 100 20.91 -3.36 -11.46
C ASP A 100 19.99 -2.18 -11.08
N ALA A 101 19.36 -2.25 -9.91
CA ALA A 101 18.56 -1.16 -9.38
C ALA A 101 19.37 0.12 -9.18
N LYS A 102 20.55 0.03 -8.58
CA LYS A 102 21.45 1.18 -8.36
C LYS A 102 21.88 1.82 -9.66
N THR A 103 22.40 1.01 -10.59
CA THR A 103 22.88 1.50 -11.89
C THR A 103 21.77 2.20 -12.67
N LYS A 104 20.57 1.59 -12.72
CA LYS A 104 19.42 2.17 -13.41
C LYS A 104 18.89 3.43 -12.72
N ALA A 105 18.88 3.47 -11.39
CA ALA A 105 18.49 4.65 -10.63
C ALA A 105 19.43 5.85 -10.85
N GLU A 106 20.75 5.60 -10.95
CA GLU A 106 21.74 6.62 -11.25
C GLU A 106 21.63 7.16 -12.68
N GLN A 107 21.33 6.27 -13.65
CA GLN A 107 21.17 6.62 -15.07
C GLN A 107 19.81 7.20 -15.42
N LEU A 108 18.85 7.23 -14.46
CA LEU A 108 17.49 7.69 -14.70
C LEU A 108 17.47 9.17 -15.06
N GLY A 109 16.84 9.52 -16.18
CA GLY A 109 16.65 10.90 -16.64
C GLY A 109 15.45 11.58 -15.97
N GLU A 110 15.37 12.91 -16.13
CA GLU A 110 14.20 13.68 -15.71
C GLU A 110 12.97 13.25 -16.52
N GLY A 111 11.85 13.04 -15.83
CA GLY A 111 10.61 12.57 -16.43
C GLY A 111 10.60 11.08 -16.82
N GLU A 112 11.65 10.32 -16.51
CA GLU A 112 11.68 8.88 -16.72
C GLU A 112 11.20 8.12 -15.48
N VAL A 113 10.81 6.85 -15.68
CA VAL A 113 10.29 5.95 -14.66
C VAL A 113 11.11 4.67 -14.59
N LEU A 114 11.50 4.26 -13.41
CA LEU A 114 12.11 2.97 -13.11
C LEU A 114 11.19 2.17 -12.19
N LEU A 115 10.79 0.97 -12.56
CA LEU A 115 10.13 0.03 -11.65
C LEU A 115 11.16 -0.99 -11.13
N LEU A 116 11.26 -1.11 -9.82
CA LEU A 116 12.09 -2.13 -9.17
C LEU A 116 11.39 -3.48 -9.18
N GLU A 117 12.16 -4.57 -9.05
CA GLU A 117 11.61 -5.91 -8.88
C GLU A 117 10.87 -6.06 -7.53
N ASN A 118 10.06 -7.10 -7.43
CA ASN A 118 9.20 -7.42 -6.30
C ASN A 118 9.98 -7.40 -4.96
N LEU A 119 9.65 -6.41 -4.13
CA LEU A 119 10.28 -6.21 -2.82
C LEU A 119 10.23 -7.46 -1.92
N ARG A 120 9.17 -8.27 -2.04
CA ARG A 120 8.97 -9.47 -1.24
C ARG A 120 9.82 -10.67 -1.68
N PHE A 121 10.64 -10.52 -2.71
CA PHE A 121 11.71 -11.49 -2.97
C PHE A 121 12.78 -11.44 -1.89
N SER A 122 12.87 -10.33 -1.15
CA SER A 122 13.72 -10.17 0.03
C SER A 122 12.92 -10.39 1.32
N LYS A 123 13.43 -11.22 2.22
CA LYS A 123 12.80 -11.47 3.55
C LYS A 123 12.82 -10.22 4.43
N GLU A 124 13.77 -9.38 4.18
CA GLU A 124 14.09 -8.15 4.89
C GLU A 124 12.95 -7.12 4.75
N GLU A 125 12.24 -7.15 3.63
CA GLU A 125 11.10 -6.25 3.38
C GLU A 125 10.01 -6.41 4.45
N GLU A 126 9.49 -7.63 4.64
CA GLU A 126 8.39 -7.87 5.59
C GLU A 126 8.82 -7.80 7.06
N LYS A 127 10.13 -7.89 7.33
CA LYS A 127 10.70 -7.76 8.68
C LYS A 127 11.00 -6.31 9.08
N ASN A 128 10.78 -5.37 8.16
CA ASN A 128 11.19 -3.99 8.36
C ASN A 128 12.67 -3.83 8.69
N ASP A 129 13.52 -4.58 7.98
CA ASP A 129 14.96 -4.60 8.23
C ASP A 129 15.59 -3.23 7.94
N PRO A 130 16.36 -2.66 8.90
CA PRO A 130 16.92 -1.32 8.75
C PRO A 130 17.93 -1.19 7.61
N GLU A 131 18.74 -2.21 7.36
CA GLU A 131 19.76 -2.16 6.30
C GLU A 131 19.10 -2.25 4.91
N PHE A 132 18.04 -3.04 4.77
CA PHE A 132 17.26 -3.09 3.54
C PHE A 132 16.52 -1.76 3.30
N ALA A 133 15.92 -1.18 4.35
CA ALA A 133 15.27 0.13 4.27
C ALA A 133 16.27 1.24 3.88
N LYS A 134 17.46 1.22 4.46
CA LYS A 134 18.56 2.15 4.13
C LYS A 134 19.05 1.95 2.69
N ALA A 135 19.17 0.71 2.22
CA ALA A 135 19.54 0.40 0.85
C ALA A 135 18.49 0.94 -0.15
N LEU A 136 17.19 0.74 0.12
CA LEU A 136 16.11 1.34 -0.66
C LEU A 136 16.19 2.87 -0.64
N ALA A 137 16.38 3.48 0.53
CA ALA A 137 16.47 4.91 0.67
C ALA A 137 17.66 5.51 -0.10
N SER A 138 18.77 4.78 -0.22
CA SER A 138 19.96 5.24 -0.96
C SER A 138 19.72 5.47 -2.46
N LEU A 139 18.65 4.89 -3.02
CA LEU A 139 18.28 5.06 -4.41
C LEU A 139 17.65 6.43 -4.70
N ALA A 140 17.20 7.17 -3.66
CA ALA A 140 16.36 8.36 -3.85
C ALA A 140 16.69 9.51 -2.88
N ASP A 141 16.12 10.67 -3.15
CA ASP A 141 16.26 11.89 -2.37
C ASP A 141 14.97 12.24 -1.60
N VAL A 142 13.83 11.68 -2.03
CA VAL A 142 12.49 11.88 -1.43
C VAL A 142 11.73 10.57 -1.50
N PHE A 143 10.95 10.28 -0.46
CA PHE A 143 10.03 9.14 -0.41
C PHE A 143 8.57 9.60 -0.51
N VAL A 144 7.81 8.96 -1.39
CA VAL A 144 6.37 9.15 -1.55
C VAL A 144 5.62 7.87 -1.19
N SER A 145 4.79 7.92 -0.16
CA SER A 145 3.89 6.82 0.21
C SER A 145 2.58 6.96 -0.56
N ASP A 146 2.29 6.00 -1.46
CA ASP A 146 1.08 6.01 -2.29
C ASP A 146 0.41 4.63 -2.41
N ALA A 147 0.54 3.81 -1.37
CA ALA A 147 0.03 2.44 -1.31
C ALA A 147 -0.89 2.24 -0.11
N PHE A 148 -2.11 2.77 -0.15
CA PHE A 148 -3.05 2.71 0.97
C PHE A 148 -3.29 1.29 1.49
N GLY A 149 -3.40 0.30 0.61
CA GLY A 149 -3.59 -1.11 0.97
C GLY A 149 -2.46 -1.72 1.82
N THR A 150 -1.29 -1.09 1.89
CA THR A 150 -0.13 -1.59 2.64
C THR A 150 0.36 -0.66 3.75
N VAL A 151 -0.15 0.57 3.81
CA VAL A 151 0.33 1.61 4.74
C VAL A 151 0.18 1.24 6.22
N HIS A 152 -0.73 0.31 6.53
CA HIS A 152 -0.96 -0.20 7.88
C HIS A 152 0.10 -1.22 8.37
N ARG A 153 1.07 -1.60 7.52
CA ARG A 153 2.12 -2.58 7.83
C ARG A 153 3.46 -1.87 8.02
N ALA A 154 4.16 -2.20 9.10
CA ALA A 154 5.54 -1.77 9.30
C ALA A 154 6.48 -2.66 8.47
N HIS A 155 6.65 -2.34 7.17
CA HIS A 155 7.60 -2.97 6.27
C HIS A 155 8.73 -1.99 5.91
N ALA A 156 9.85 -2.48 5.42
CA ALA A 156 10.99 -1.66 5.07
C ALA A 156 10.63 -0.57 4.05
N SER A 157 9.81 -0.90 3.05
CA SER A 157 9.37 0.04 2.00
C SER A 157 8.19 0.94 2.38
N THR A 158 7.58 0.78 3.55
CA THR A 158 6.44 1.60 4.01
C THR A 158 6.84 2.48 5.19
N GLU A 159 7.36 1.88 6.25
CA GLU A 159 7.75 2.54 7.49
C GLU A 159 9.26 2.78 7.55
N GLY A 160 10.07 1.74 7.31
CA GLY A 160 11.51 1.80 7.49
C GLY A 160 12.19 2.87 6.64
N VAL A 161 11.85 2.98 5.35
CA VAL A 161 12.43 3.97 4.43
C VAL A 161 12.14 5.41 4.85
N ALA A 162 11.03 5.67 5.53
CA ALA A 162 10.65 7.01 6.00
C ALA A 162 11.55 7.54 7.13
N HIS A 163 12.37 6.69 7.73
CA HIS A 163 13.38 7.12 8.71
C HIS A 163 14.64 7.73 8.07
N TYR A 164 14.85 7.49 6.78
CA TYR A 164 16.06 7.89 6.05
C TYR A 164 15.83 8.99 5.03
N LEU A 165 14.57 9.21 4.60
CA LEU A 165 14.22 10.19 3.58
C LEU A 165 13.10 11.11 4.05
N PRO A 166 13.06 12.37 3.57
CA PRO A 166 11.84 13.18 3.65
C PRO A 166 10.67 12.40 3.04
N ALA A 167 9.62 12.17 3.84
CA ALA A 167 8.49 11.33 3.48
C ALA A 167 7.21 12.16 3.34
N VAL A 168 6.53 12.00 2.22
CA VAL A 168 5.26 12.67 1.90
C VAL A 168 4.24 11.67 1.38
N CYS A 169 2.96 12.05 1.33
CA CYS A 169 1.94 11.21 0.73
C CYS A 169 1.76 11.54 -0.77
N GLY A 170 1.47 10.49 -1.56
CA GLY A 170 0.96 10.63 -2.93
C GLY A 170 -0.54 10.89 -2.93
N PHE A 171 -1.10 11.14 -4.10
CA PHE A 171 -2.51 11.54 -4.25
C PHE A 171 -3.52 10.49 -3.80
N LEU A 172 -3.20 9.18 -3.92
CA LEU A 172 -4.07 8.12 -3.43
C LEU A 172 -4.20 8.19 -1.91
N ILE A 173 -3.08 8.28 -1.20
CA ILE A 173 -3.06 8.42 0.28
C ILE A 173 -3.68 9.75 0.71
N GLU A 174 -3.39 10.85 0.02
CA GLU A 174 -3.97 12.15 0.31
C GLU A 174 -5.50 12.13 0.22
N LYS A 175 -6.04 11.53 -0.84
CA LYS A 175 -7.49 11.35 -1.01
C LYS A 175 -8.10 10.56 0.13
N GLU A 176 -7.50 9.43 0.50
CA GLU A 176 -7.99 8.59 1.61
C GLU A 176 -7.93 9.34 2.94
N LEU A 177 -6.83 10.05 3.22
CA LEU A 177 -6.69 10.86 4.43
C LEU A 177 -7.69 12.00 4.48
N SER A 178 -7.96 12.68 3.36
CA SER A 178 -8.93 13.78 3.33
C SER A 178 -10.36 13.29 3.54
N VAL A 179 -10.76 12.21 2.89
CA VAL A 179 -12.12 11.64 2.98
C VAL A 179 -12.35 11.04 4.36
N MET A 180 -11.47 10.11 4.79
CA MET A 180 -11.64 9.44 6.09
C MET A 180 -11.38 10.39 7.26
N GLY A 181 -10.35 11.24 7.16
CA GLY A 181 -10.04 12.23 8.17
C GLY A 181 -11.16 13.25 8.34
N GLY A 182 -11.74 13.74 7.25
CA GLY A 182 -12.91 14.63 7.26
C GLY A 182 -14.14 13.97 7.87
N ALA A 183 -14.43 12.73 7.45
CA ALA A 183 -15.56 11.96 7.98
C ALA A 183 -15.44 11.66 9.48
N LEU A 184 -14.22 11.52 10.01
CA LEU A 184 -13.99 11.26 11.44
C LEU A 184 -13.85 12.53 12.28
N ALA A 185 -13.37 13.64 11.70
CA ALA A 185 -13.18 14.90 12.42
C ALA A 185 -14.45 15.73 12.53
N ASN A 186 -15.22 15.80 11.44
CA ASN A 186 -16.48 16.56 11.37
C ASN A 186 -17.49 15.82 10.49
N PRO A 187 -18.07 14.71 10.98
CA PRO A 187 -18.99 13.90 10.19
C PRO A 187 -20.31 14.63 9.91
N ALA A 188 -20.83 14.44 8.70
CA ALA A 188 -22.22 14.74 8.42
C ALA A 188 -23.13 13.88 9.33
N ARG A 189 -24.22 14.48 9.85
CA ARG A 189 -25.15 13.78 10.73
C ARG A 189 -26.43 13.39 9.99
N PRO A 190 -27.00 12.19 10.27
CA PRO A 190 -26.53 11.17 11.19
C PRO A 190 -25.29 10.41 10.66
N PHE A 191 -24.27 10.23 11.53
CA PHE A 191 -23.10 9.41 11.20
C PHE A 191 -23.31 7.98 11.67
N VAL A 192 -23.49 7.07 10.72
CA VAL A 192 -23.67 5.64 10.96
C VAL A 192 -22.39 4.90 10.62
N SER A 193 -21.80 4.23 11.59
CA SER A 193 -20.64 3.35 11.40
C SER A 193 -21.08 1.90 11.33
N ILE A 194 -20.53 1.15 10.38
CA ILE A 194 -20.74 -0.30 10.25
C ILE A 194 -19.39 -0.99 10.48
N LEU A 195 -19.33 -1.86 11.47
CA LEU A 195 -18.14 -2.60 11.81
C LEU A 195 -18.42 -4.11 11.79
N GLY A 196 -17.62 -4.87 11.07
CA GLY A 196 -17.73 -6.31 10.96
C GLY A 196 -16.40 -7.02 11.15
N GLY A 197 -16.45 -8.32 11.42
CA GLY A 197 -15.26 -9.14 11.56
C GLY A 197 -15.46 -10.36 12.47
N LYS A 198 -14.36 -11.09 12.69
CA LYS A 198 -14.36 -12.32 13.49
C LYS A 198 -14.02 -12.05 14.96
N LYS A 199 -12.97 -11.27 15.23
CA LYS A 199 -12.44 -11.04 16.58
C LYS A 199 -12.79 -9.64 17.09
N VAL A 200 -13.43 -9.57 18.26
CA VAL A 200 -13.73 -8.29 18.93
C VAL A 200 -12.48 -7.71 19.58
N GLY A 201 -11.62 -8.55 20.18
CA GLY A 201 -10.46 -8.11 20.96
C GLY A 201 -9.55 -7.15 20.20
N ASP A 202 -9.25 -7.46 18.93
CA ASP A 202 -8.39 -6.66 18.07
C ASP A 202 -9.03 -5.30 17.67
N LYS A 203 -10.32 -5.11 17.91
CA LYS A 203 -11.11 -3.96 17.48
C LYS A 203 -11.73 -3.13 18.61
N ILE A 204 -11.50 -3.52 19.87
CA ILE A 204 -12.07 -2.79 21.01
C ILE A 204 -11.68 -1.32 21.03
N GLY A 205 -10.42 -1.00 20.71
CA GLY A 205 -9.95 0.39 20.61
C GLY A 205 -10.66 1.18 19.52
N VAL A 206 -10.86 0.55 18.36
CA VAL A 206 -11.60 1.14 17.23
C VAL A 206 -13.06 1.36 17.61
N ILE A 207 -13.71 0.37 18.25
CA ILE A 207 -15.12 0.47 18.70
C ILE A 207 -15.27 1.65 19.67
N ARG A 208 -14.41 1.77 20.68
CA ARG A 208 -14.44 2.89 21.63
C ARG A 208 -14.32 4.24 20.94
N ASN A 209 -13.35 4.37 20.05
CA ASN A 209 -13.14 5.63 19.30
C ASN A 209 -14.32 5.98 18.37
N LEU A 210 -15.01 4.99 17.82
CA LEU A 210 -16.18 5.21 16.97
C LEU A 210 -17.41 5.58 17.80
N LEU A 211 -17.62 4.98 18.98
CA LEU A 211 -18.75 5.30 19.86
C LEU A 211 -18.77 6.77 20.29
N ASP A 212 -17.59 7.39 20.42
CA ASP A 212 -17.49 8.82 20.76
C ASP A 212 -17.80 9.74 19.56
N LYS A 213 -17.89 9.20 18.34
CA LYS A 213 -17.99 9.97 17.10
C LYS A 213 -19.25 9.72 16.29
N CYS A 214 -19.79 8.51 16.30
CA CYS A 214 -20.96 8.14 15.51
C CYS A 214 -22.25 8.24 16.31
N ASP A 215 -23.35 8.50 15.59
CA ASP A 215 -24.70 8.49 16.17
C ASP A 215 -25.22 7.05 16.31
N THR A 216 -24.76 6.15 15.46
CA THR A 216 -25.15 4.74 15.46
C THR A 216 -23.97 3.88 15.04
N LEU A 217 -23.70 2.81 15.80
CA LEU A 217 -22.72 1.79 15.46
C LEU A 217 -23.44 0.46 15.20
N LEU A 218 -23.38 -0.02 13.96
CA LEU A 218 -23.89 -1.32 13.56
C LEU A 218 -22.75 -2.34 13.62
N ILE A 219 -22.96 -3.45 14.33
CA ILE A 219 -21.98 -4.51 14.47
C ILE A 219 -22.49 -5.75 13.74
N GLY A 220 -21.70 -6.22 12.76
CA GLY A 220 -21.99 -7.39 11.96
C GLY A 220 -20.91 -8.47 12.03
N GLY A 221 -21.13 -9.58 11.33
CA GLY A 221 -20.21 -10.70 11.29
C GLY A 221 -20.13 -11.48 12.61
N ALA A 222 -19.15 -12.38 12.71
CA ALA A 222 -19.01 -13.25 13.90
C ALA A 222 -18.75 -12.49 15.20
N MET A 223 -18.24 -11.27 15.13
CA MET A 223 -18.01 -10.45 16.33
C MET A 223 -19.33 -10.04 17.02
N SER A 224 -20.47 -9.98 16.32
CA SER A 224 -21.78 -9.69 16.94
C SER A 224 -22.18 -10.73 17.98
N TYR A 225 -21.80 -11.99 17.80
CA TYR A 225 -22.07 -13.06 18.77
C TYR A 225 -21.39 -12.83 20.13
N THR A 226 -20.22 -12.18 20.13
CA THR A 226 -19.54 -11.82 21.38
C THR A 226 -20.37 -10.82 22.18
N PHE A 227 -20.97 -9.86 21.52
CA PHE A 227 -21.88 -8.89 22.15
C PHE A 227 -23.17 -9.57 22.63
N PHE A 228 -23.78 -10.43 21.80
CA PHE A 228 -24.98 -11.18 22.20
C PHE A 228 -24.72 -12.04 23.42
N LYS A 229 -23.54 -12.70 23.50
CA LYS A 229 -23.15 -13.46 24.69
C LYS A 229 -23.00 -12.57 25.92
N ALA A 230 -22.38 -11.40 25.78
CA ALA A 230 -22.24 -10.44 26.87
C ALA A 230 -23.58 -9.88 27.35
N MET A 231 -24.57 -9.83 26.47
CA MET A 231 -25.96 -9.46 26.79
C MET A 231 -26.79 -10.61 27.40
N GLY A 232 -26.17 -11.79 27.60
CA GLY A 232 -26.84 -12.96 28.17
C GLY A 232 -27.66 -13.79 27.18
N LEU A 233 -27.56 -13.51 25.87
CA LEU A 233 -28.28 -14.24 24.83
C LEU A 233 -27.61 -15.61 24.57
N ASN A 234 -28.43 -16.60 24.23
CA ASN A 234 -27.90 -17.91 23.81
C ASN A 234 -27.44 -17.81 22.35
N ILE A 235 -26.14 -18.04 22.13
CA ILE A 235 -25.50 -17.99 20.80
C ILE A 235 -25.20 -19.37 20.21
N CYS A 236 -25.70 -20.45 20.82
CA CYS A 236 -25.42 -21.84 20.46
C CYS A 236 -23.91 -22.16 20.38
N LEU A 237 -23.56 -23.15 19.59
CA LEU A 237 -22.16 -23.58 19.35
C LEU A 237 -21.42 -22.74 18.30
N LEU A 238 -22.06 -21.74 17.70
CA LEU A 238 -21.46 -20.88 16.67
C LEU A 238 -20.19 -20.14 17.13
N TYR A 239 -20.02 -19.98 18.43
CA TYR A 239 -18.82 -19.35 19.00
C TYR A 239 -17.62 -20.31 19.12
N THR A 240 -17.85 -21.62 19.15
CA THR A 240 -16.83 -22.64 19.41
C THR A 240 -16.41 -23.43 18.16
N SER A 241 -17.17 -23.34 17.08
CA SER A 241 -16.83 -23.99 15.81
C SER A 241 -16.54 -22.95 14.73
N PRO A 242 -15.36 -22.98 14.07
CA PRO A 242 -15.14 -22.17 12.91
C PRO A 242 -16.19 -22.55 11.83
N SER A 243 -16.83 -21.55 11.23
CA SER A 243 -17.72 -21.76 10.10
C SER A 243 -16.95 -22.43 8.95
N PRO A 244 -17.54 -23.35 8.19
CA PRO A 244 -16.90 -23.90 6.98
C PRO A 244 -16.44 -22.82 5.98
N ARG A 245 -17.01 -21.61 6.03
CA ARG A 245 -16.55 -20.43 5.25
C ARG A 245 -15.28 -19.78 5.82
N ASP A 246 -14.95 -20.03 7.08
CA ASP A 246 -13.75 -19.47 7.71
C ASP A 246 -12.49 -20.28 7.34
N SER A 247 -12.63 -21.47 6.78
CA SER A 247 -11.53 -22.33 6.33
C SER A 247 -11.05 -22.03 4.90
N THR A 248 -11.72 -21.16 4.16
CA THR A 248 -11.40 -20.85 2.76
C THR A 248 -10.72 -19.50 2.56
N SER A 249 -10.42 -18.77 3.63
CA SER A 249 -9.69 -17.50 3.58
C SER A 249 -8.37 -17.61 4.34
N SER A 250 -7.45 -18.42 3.82
CA SER A 250 -6.02 -18.42 4.20
C SER A 250 -5.17 -18.14 2.97
#